data_7b9d6247ed2e01f139a6f15a90d30fc8
#
_entry.id   7b9d6247ed2e01f139a6f15a90d30fc8
#
_cell.length_a   1.000
_cell.length_b   1.000
_cell.length_c   1.000
_cell.angle_alpha   90.00
_cell.angle_beta   90.00
_cell.angle_gamma   90.00
#
_symmetry.space_group_name_H-M   'P 1'
#
loop_
_entity.id
_entity.type
_entity.pdbx_description
1 polymer ?
#
loop_
_entity_poly.entity_id
_entity_poly.type
_entity_poly.pdbx_seq_one_letter_code
_entity_poly.pdbx_strand_id
1 'polypeptide(L)'
;MKNIIITILFLFISSNCYSAGPQKINYPIDGIKVGDSLKELFSDSEIKEFEIQEIKDGKYYLLARFPSDAMANAFSVIQFAVKEGDPDMYVYAVAAIRLHPNDINGCLDSKKSLIENVIKKDFKYIKDLDSEMSHPTNEGKVYQSEFLLDYGNKVRVYCVNFKNDNVMNDHLRFEILNKDYDSWYNK
;
A
#
# COMPACT_ATOMS: atom_id res chain seq x y z
N MET A 1 10.54 66.59 -22.83
CA MET A 1 10.94 65.17 -22.81
C MET A 1 10.20 64.52 -21.64
N LYS A 2 9.20 63.70 -21.90
CA LYS A 2 8.41 63.03 -20.86
C LYS A 2 8.99 61.65 -20.64
N ASN A 3 9.50 61.39 -19.45
CA ASN A 3 9.99 60.07 -19.05
C ASN A 3 8.79 59.17 -18.71
N ILE A 4 8.61 58.15 -19.53
CA ILE A 4 7.64 57.07 -19.28
C ILE A 4 8.32 56.02 -18.40
N ILE A 5 7.94 55.96 -17.15
CA ILE A 5 8.34 54.88 -16.23
C ILE A 5 7.44 53.70 -16.49
N ILE A 6 7.96 52.67 -17.14
CA ILE A 6 7.26 51.38 -17.32
C ILE A 6 7.47 50.58 -16.03
N THR A 7 6.44 50.58 -15.19
CA THR A 7 6.40 49.67 -14.00
C THR A 7 6.02 48.26 -14.48
N ILE A 8 7.00 47.38 -14.57
CA ILE A 8 6.76 45.95 -14.85
C ILE A 8 6.26 45.33 -13.55
N LEU A 9 4.95 45.09 -13.49
CA LEU A 9 4.29 44.35 -12.43
C LEU A 9 4.58 42.84 -12.63
N PHE A 10 5.59 42.30 -11.93
CA PHE A 10 5.81 40.86 -11.86
C PHE A 10 4.68 40.24 -11.03
N LEU A 11 3.67 39.72 -11.70
CA LEU A 11 2.70 38.79 -11.13
C LEU A 11 3.44 37.49 -10.81
N PHE A 12 3.87 37.32 -9.56
CA PHE A 12 4.23 36.02 -9.02
C PHE A 12 2.94 35.19 -8.97
N ILE A 13 2.67 34.46 -10.05
CA ILE A 13 1.75 33.34 -10.01
C ILE A 13 2.49 32.26 -9.21
N SER A 14 2.25 32.24 -7.91
CA SER A 14 2.57 31.08 -7.08
C SER A 14 1.66 29.94 -7.57
N SER A 15 2.14 29.21 -8.58
CA SER A 15 1.59 27.91 -8.91
C SER A 15 1.77 27.04 -7.67
N ASN A 16 0.74 26.95 -6.85
CA ASN A 16 0.62 25.87 -5.89
C ASN A 16 0.62 24.60 -6.74
N CYS A 17 1.80 23.98 -6.91
CA CYS A 17 1.90 22.61 -7.36
C CYS A 17 1.25 21.75 -6.27
N TYR A 18 -0.07 21.64 -6.31
CA TYR A 18 -0.75 20.55 -5.65
C TYR A 18 -0.14 19.28 -6.25
N SER A 19 0.58 18.55 -5.42
CA SER A 19 1.03 17.21 -5.79
C SER A 19 -0.22 16.43 -6.13
N ALA A 20 -0.43 16.14 -7.40
CA ALA A 20 -1.49 15.22 -7.78
C ALA A 20 -1.25 13.91 -7.02
N GLY A 21 -2.27 13.42 -6.33
CA GLY A 21 -2.20 12.14 -5.64
C GLY A 21 -1.78 11.01 -6.57
N PRO A 22 -1.47 9.82 -6.05
CA PRO A 22 -1.10 8.67 -6.87
C PRO A 22 -2.26 8.30 -7.79
N GLN A 23 -1.92 7.66 -8.92
CA GLN A 23 -2.94 7.15 -9.83
C GLN A 23 -3.87 6.19 -9.10
N LYS A 24 -5.18 6.41 -9.23
CA LYS A 24 -6.20 5.56 -8.61
C LYS A 24 -6.20 4.16 -9.21
N ILE A 25 -6.17 3.15 -8.34
CA ILE A 25 -6.38 1.74 -8.70
C ILE A 25 -7.77 1.35 -8.20
N ASN A 26 -8.65 1.03 -9.12
CA ASN A 26 -10.08 0.82 -8.82
C ASN A 26 -10.38 -0.57 -8.22
N TYR A 27 -9.60 -0.97 -7.23
CA TYR A 27 -9.86 -2.17 -6.44
C TYR A 27 -9.72 -1.85 -4.95
N PRO A 28 -10.80 -1.89 -4.17
CA PRO A 28 -10.75 -1.59 -2.75
C PRO A 28 -10.28 -2.79 -1.92
N ILE A 29 -9.49 -2.54 -0.90
CA ILE A 29 -9.29 -3.43 0.24
C ILE A 29 -9.97 -2.77 1.43
N ASP A 30 -11.00 -3.40 1.98
CA ASP A 30 -11.81 -2.88 3.08
C ASP A 30 -12.34 -1.44 2.84
N GLY A 31 -12.79 -1.17 1.61
CA GLY A 31 -13.32 0.12 1.19
C GLY A 31 -12.27 1.16 0.80
N ILE A 32 -10.98 0.90 1.02
CA ILE A 32 -9.88 1.84 0.74
C ILE A 32 -9.17 1.43 -0.56
N LYS A 33 -8.90 2.40 -1.42
CA LYS A 33 -8.18 2.22 -2.70
C LYS A 33 -6.88 3.01 -2.71
N VAL A 34 -5.93 2.54 -3.48
CA VAL A 34 -4.78 3.37 -3.87
C VAL A 34 -5.30 4.60 -4.63
N GLY A 35 -4.85 5.78 -4.22
CA GLY A 35 -5.27 7.07 -4.75
C GLY A 35 -6.45 7.72 -4.03
N ASP A 36 -7.04 7.08 -3.02
CA ASP A 36 -8.01 7.74 -2.16
C ASP A 36 -7.31 8.66 -1.15
N SER A 37 -8.00 9.73 -0.74
CA SER A 37 -7.59 10.55 0.40
C SER A 37 -8.15 9.95 1.69
N LEU A 38 -7.31 9.68 2.69
CA LEU A 38 -7.77 9.22 3.99
C LEU A 38 -8.65 10.26 4.69
N LYS A 39 -8.39 11.55 4.45
CA LYS A 39 -9.18 12.65 5.02
C LYS A 39 -10.60 12.76 4.43
N GLU A 40 -10.80 12.21 3.24
CA GLU A 40 -12.15 12.09 2.67
C GLU A 40 -12.91 10.87 3.20
N LEU A 41 -12.18 9.83 3.64
CA LEU A 41 -12.77 8.57 4.11
C LEU A 41 -12.98 8.53 5.62
N PHE A 42 -12.14 9.22 6.39
CA PHE A 42 -12.09 9.16 7.84
C PHE A 42 -11.98 10.56 8.44
N SER A 43 -12.58 10.75 9.60
CA SER A 43 -12.39 11.95 10.43
C SER A 43 -10.97 12.00 11.02
N ASP A 44 -10.50 13.18 11.40
CA ASP A 44 -9.21 13.36 12.07
C ASP A 44 -9.10 12.56 13.38
N SER A 45 -10.22 12.31 14.07
CA SER A 45 -10.25 11.47 15.28
C SER A 45 -10.01 10.00 14.97
N GLU A 46 -10.62 9.47 13.91
CA GLU A 46 -10.41 8.09 13.47
C GLU A 46 -8.97 7.87 12.95
N ILE A 47 -8.43 8.83 12.19
CA ILE A 47 -7.04 8.73 11.69
C ILE A 47 -6.04 8.69 12.87
N LYS A 48 -6.30 9.40 13.96
CA LYS A 48 -5.44 9.38 15.15
C LYS A 48 -5.46 8.06 15.92
N GLU A 49 -6.49 7.24 15.73
CA GLU A 49 -6.59 5.91 16.33
C GLU A 49 -5.81 4.85 15.54
N PHE A 50 -5.39 5.15 14.30
CA PHE A 50 -4.58 4.24 13.52
C PHE A 50 -3.18 4.10 14.11
N GLU A 51 -2.69 2.87 14.20
CA GLU A 51 -1.30 2.63 14.61
C GLU A 51 -0.35 3.18 13.53
N ILE A 52 0.55 4.09 13.92
CA ILE A 52 1.54 4.70 13.03
C ILE A 52 2.84 3.93 13.15
N GLN A 53 3.28 3.34 12.05
CA GLN A 53 4.59 2.72 11.91
C GLN A 53 5.42 3.53 10.91
N GLU A 54 6.57 4.01 11.31
CA GLU A 54 7.51 4.67 10.40
C GLU A 54 8.12 3.62 9.48
N ILE A 55 8.05 3.88 8.17
CA ILE A 55 8.73 3.05 7.19
C ILE A 55 10.05 3.73 6.83
N LYS A 56 11.04 2.93 6.48
CA LYS A 56 12.35 3.26 5.95
C LYS A 56 12.47 4.69 5.39
N ASP A 57 13.43 5.46 5.88
CA ASP A 57 13.81 6.80 5.44
C ASP A 57 12.75 7.91 5.61
N GLY A 58 11.71 7.70 6.43
CA GLY A 58 10.73 8.73 6.78
C GLY A 58 9.93 9.33 5.62
N LYS A 59 9.94 8.71 4.44
CA LYS A 59 9.24 9.22 3.26
C LYS A 59 7.77 8.83 3.22
N TYR A 60 7.45 7.66 3.74
CA TYR A 60 6.10 7.14 3.86
C TYR A 60 5.86 6.61 5.26
N TYR A 61 4.65 6.80 5.76
CA TYR A 61 4.16 6.20 6.98
C TYR A 61 3.26 5.02 6.64
N LEU A 62 3.45 3.92 7.38
CA LEU A 62 2.51 2.81 7.37
C LEU A 62 1.51 3.04 8.50
N LEU A 63 0.26 3.15 8.14
CA LEU A 63 -0.86 3.22 9.07
C LEU A 63 -1.54 1.86 9.11
N ALA A 64 -1.95 1.42 10.29
CA ALA A 64 -2.62 0.14 10.49
C ALA A 64 -3.92 0.32 11.28
N ARG A 65 -4.93 -0.47 10.93
CA ARG A 65 -6.20 -0.56 11.66
C ARG A 65 -6.76 -1.98 11.63
N PHE A 66 -7.69 -2.27 12.51
CA PHE A 66 -8.49 -3.48 12.38
C PHE A 66 -9.41 -3.40 11.16
N PRO A 67 -9.68 -4.52 10.48
CA PRO A 67 -10.61 -4.55 9.36
C PRO A 67 -12.05 -4.25 9.82
N SER A 68 -12.90 -3.84 8.88
CA SER A 68 -14.34 -3.76 9.12
C SER A 68 -14.93 -5.15 9.39
N ASP A 69 -16.14 -5.21 9.96
CA ASP A 69 -16.83 -6.46 10.25
C ASP A 69 -16.97 -7.36 9.01
N ALA A 70 -17.13 -6.76 7.83
CA ALA A 70 -17.23 -7.48 6.57
C ALA A 70 -15.93 -8.23 6.20
N MET A 71 -14.77 -7.72 6.63
CA MET A 71 -13.44 -8.26 6.33
C MET A 71 -12.79 -8.98 7.52
N ALA A 72 -13.32 -8.84 8.74
CA ALA A 72 -12.71 -9.37 9.98
C ALA A 72 -12.53 -10.90 9.98
N ASN A 73 -13.38 -11.64 9.26
CA ASN A 73 -13.23 -13.09 9.12
C ASN A 73 -12.15 -13.50 8.12
N ALA A 74 -11.77 -12.60 7.20
CA ALA A 74 -10.81 -12.88 6.15
C ALA A 74 -9.40 -12.37 6.50
N PHE A 75 -9.30 -11.25 7.21
CA PHE A 75 -8.05 -10.59 7.51
C PHE A 75 -8.01 -10.09 8.96
N SER A 76 -6.81 -9.97 9.50
CA SER A 76 -6.57 -9.55 10.88
C SER A 76 -6.21 -8.06 10.99
N VAL A 77 -5.56 -7.51 9.95
CA VAL A 77 -5.06 -6.13 9.91
C VAL A 77 -5.18 -5.58 8.50
N ILE A 78 -5.58 -4.33 8.37
CA ILE A 78 -5.48 -3.54 7.14
C ILE A 78 -4.40 -2.48 7.34
N GLN A 79 -3.49 -2.38 6.36
CA GLN A 79 -2.41 -1.40 6.36
C GLN A 79 -2.49 -0.55 5.10
N PHE A 80 -2.11 0.71 5.22
CA PHE A 80 -1.99 1.62 4.08
C PHE A 80 -0.80 2.56 4.25
N ALA A 81 -0.10 2.81 3.14
CA ALA A 81 1.01 3.72 3.10
C ALA A 81 0.56 5.10 2.63
N VAL A 82 0.91 6.13 3.37
CA VAL A 82 0.72 7.53 3.03
C VAL A 82 2.07 8.25 3.00
N LYS A 83 2.19 9.27 2.17
CA LYS A 83 3.45 10.02 2.06
C LYS A 83 3.56 11.04 3.20
N GLU A 84 4.77 11.18 3.75
CA GLU A 84 5.07 12.20 4.75
C GLU A 84 4.83 13.61 4.20
N GLY A 85 4.18 14.46 5.00
CA GLY A 85 3.88 15.85 4.63
C GLY A 85 2.80 16.01 3.56
N ASP A 86 2.12 14.94 3.14
CA ASP A 86 0.97 15.04 2.25
C ASP A 86 -0.25 15.52 3.04
N PRO A 87 -0.79 16.73 2.77
CA PRO A 87 -1.90 17.28 3.52
C PRO A 87 -3.21 16.51 3.33
N ASP A 88 -3.37 15.84 2.20
CA ASP A 88 -4.56 15.07 1.86
C ASP A 88 -4.44 13.59 2.26
N MET A 89 -3.24 13.16 2.69
CA MET A 89 -2.93 11.79 3.08
C MET A 89 -3.38 10.77 2.02
N TYR A 90 -2.97 10.97 0.77
CA TYR A 90 -3.28 10.02 -0.30
C TYR A 90 -2.66 8.65 -0.03
N VAL A 91 -3.44 7.59 -0.33
CA VAL A 91 -3.03 6.20 -0.16
C VAL A 91 -2.16 5.76 -1.34
N TYR A 92 -0.90 5.40 -1.09
CA TYR A 92 0.06 4.89 -2.08
C TYR A 92 0.16 3.37 -2.11
N ALA A 93 -0.19 2.72 -1.02
CA ALA A 93 -0.32 1.27 -0.95
C ALA A 93 -1.42 0.90 0.04
N VAL A 94 -2.11 -0.19 -0.22
CA VAL A 94 -3.05 -0.80 0.72
C VAL A 94 -2.78 -2.29 0.80
N ALA A 95 -2.80 -2.83 2.01
CA ALA A 95 -2.56 -4.25 2.26
C ALA A 95 -3.54 -4.81 3.27
N ALA A 96 -3.88 -6.10 3.11
CA ALA A 96 -4.60 -6.91 4.08
C ALA A 96 -3.72 -8.06 4.54
N ILE A 97 -3.67 -8.29 5.85
CA ILE A 97 -2.85 -9.32 6.48
C ILE A 97 -3.76 -10.32 7.20
N ARG A 98 -3.54 -11.61 6.93
CA ARG A 98 -4.16 -12.72 7.64
C ARG A 98 -3.10 -13.54 8.33
N LEU A 99 -3.24 -13.72 9.64
CA LEU A 99 -2.33 -14.55 10.42
C LEU A 99 -2.59 -16.03 10.16
N HIS A 100 -1.52 -16.81 10.07
CA HIS A 100 -1.50 -18.26 9.95
C HIS A 100 -0.47 -18.83 10.96
N PRO A 101 -0.73 -18.75 12.27
CA PRO A 101 0.27 -19.15 13.28
C PRO A 101 0.71 -20.59 13.06
N ASN A 102 2.00 -20.82 12.82
CA ASN A 102 2.61 -22.15 12.60
C ASN A 102 1.95 -22.97 11.46
N ASP A 103 1.31 -22.31 10.48
CA ASP A 103 0.59 -22.99 9.40
C ASP A 103 0.91 -22.39 8.03
N ILE A 104 2.13 -22.62 7.58
CA ILE A 104 2.55 -22.18 6.24
C ILE A 104 1.74 -22.85 5.12
N ASN A 105 1.31 -24.10 5.30
CA ASN A 105 0.50 -24.77 4.28
C ASN A 105 -0.87 -24.13 4.14
N GLY A 106 -1.56 -23.83 5.25
CA GLY A 106 -2.81 -23.08 5.23
C GLY A 106 -2.65 -21.66 4.65
N CYS A 107 -1.49 -21.01 4.87
CA CYS A 107 -1.16 -19.76 4.21
C CYS A 107 -1.07 -19.93 2.69
N LEU A 108 -0.34 -20.93 2.20
CA LEU A 108 -0.16 -21.20 0.76
C LEU A 108 -1.49 -21.56 0.08
N ASP A 109 -2.35 -22.33 0.74
CA ASP A 109 -3.70 -22.62 0.26
C ASP A 109 -4.57 -21.36 0.17
N SER A 110 -4.50 -20.50 1.19
CA SER A 110 -5.17 -19.20 1.21
C SER A 110 -4.66 -18.28 0.09
N LYS A 111 -3.33 -18.24 -0.12
CA LYS A 111 -2.70 -17.51 -1.22
C LYS A 111 -3.23 -17.98 -2.57
N LYS A 112 -3.22 -19.30 -2.82
CA LYS A 112 -3.74 -19.89 -4.05
C LYS A 112 -5.21 -19.54 -4.28
N SER A 113 -6.03 -19.69 -3.25
CA SER A 113 -7.46 -19.35 -3.32
C SER A 113 -7.69 -17.87 -3.67
N LEU A 114 -6.93 -16.95 -3.05
CA LEU A 114 -7.02 -15.51 -3.32
C LEU A 114 -6.62 -15.18 -4.77
N ILE A 115 -5.56 -15.80 -5.28
CA ILE A 115 -5.12 -15.62 -6.67
C ILE A 115 -6.21 -16.09 -7.63
N GLU A 116 -6.74 -17.30 -7.46
CA GLU A 116 -7.71 -17.89 -8.39
C GLU A 116 -9.09 -17.19 -8.32
N ASN A 117 -9.52 -16.80 -7.14
CA ASN A 117 -10.87 -16.28 -6.93
C ASN A 117 -11.00 -14.77 -6.98
N VAL A 118 -9.89 -14.05 -6.78
CA VAL A 118 -9.89 -12.57 -6.76
C VAL A 118 -8.98 -12.05 -7.87
N ILE A 119 -7.66 -12.35 -7.81
CA ILE A 119 -6.71 -11.68 -8.71
C ILE A 119 -7.00 -12.00 -10.18
N LYS A 120 -7.14 -13.27 -10.53
CA LYS A 120 -7.39 -13.67 -11.93
C LYS A 120 -8.75 -13.24 -12.48
N LYS A 121 -9.72 -12.97 -11.59
CA LYS A 121 -11.08 -12.56 -12.01
C LYS A 121 -11.23 -11.05 -12.11
N ASP A 122 -10.66 -10.33 -11.16
CA ASP A 122 -10.98 -8.91 -10.94
C ASP A 122 -9.88 -7.98 -11.46
N PHE A 123 -8.64 -8.47 -11.62
CA PHE A 123 -7.53 -7.66 -12.08
C PHE A 123 -7.14 -7.95 -13.54
N LYS A 124 -6.97 -6.88 -14.32
CA LYS A 124 -6.26 -6.95 -15.60
C LYS A 124 -4.78 -6.75 -15.34
N TYR A 125 -3.97 -7.79 -15.48
CA TYR A 125 -2.54 -7.72 -15.32
C TYR A 125 -1.81 -8.03 -16.64
N ILE A 126 -0.62 -7.43 -16.80
CA ILE A 126 0.21 -7.57 -17.99
C ILE A 126 1.11 -8.80 -17.88
N LYS A 127 1.57 -9.07 -16.66
CA LYS A 127 2.53 -10.14 -16.36
C LYS A 127 2.34 -10.61 -14.92
N ASP A 128 2.56 -11.89 -14.71
CA ASP A 128 2.68 -12.52 -13.39
C ASP A 128 4.08 -13.12 -13.20
N LEU A 129 4.52 -13.16 -11.95
CA LEU A 129 5.81 -13.69 -11.55
C LEU A 129 5.69 -14.34 -10.17
N ASP A 130 6.01 -15.63 -10.09
CA ASP A 130 6.16 -16.33 -8.82
C ASP A 130 7.64 -16.37 -8.39
N SER A 131 7.89 -16.19 -7.12
CA SER A 131 9.22 -16.22 -6.54
C SER A 131 9.21 -16.78 -5.12
N GLU A 132 10.31 -17.43 -4.76
CA GLU A 132 10.66 -17.77 -3.38
C GLU A 132 11.95 -17.03 -3.02
N MET A 133 11.96 -16.34 -1.89
CA MET A 133 13.12 -15.58 -1.45
C MET A 133 13.29 -15.66 0.07
N SER A 134 14.49 -15.36 0.54
CA SER A 134 14.71 -15.18 1.98
C SER A 134 14.01 -13.90 2.45
N HIS A 135 13.41 -13.94 3.64
CA HIS A 135 12.90 -12.73 4.26
C HIS A 135 14.04 -11.72 4.46
N PRO A 136 13.82 -10.40 4.30
CA PRO A 136 14.87 -9.39 4.42
C PRO A 136 15.67 -9.45 5.74
N THR A 137 15.08 -9.93 6.82
CA THR A 137 15.78 -10.13 8.11
C THR A 137 16.51 -11.48 8.20
N ASN A 138 16.49 -12.30 7.14
CA ASN A 138 16.99 -13.69 7.14
C ASN A 138 16.30 -14.64 8.15
N GLU A 139 15.20 -14.24 8.74
CA GLU A 139 14.45 -15.00 9.76
C GLU A 139 13.37 -15.90 9.18
N GLY A 140 13.27 -15.99 7.85
CA GLY A 140 12.25 -16.81 7.21
C GLY A 140 12.34 -16.86 5.71
N LYS A 141 11.27 -17.39 5.10
CA LYS A 141 11.08 -17.46 3.64
C LYS A 141 9.82 -16.70 3.24
N VAL A 142 9.85 -16.09 2.06
CA VAL A 142 8.72 -15.43 1.43
C VAL A 142 8.36 -16.16 0.14
N TYR A 143 7.10 -16.58 0.03
CA TYR A 143 6.53 -17.22 -1.16
C TYR A 143 5.59 -16.22 -1.85
N GLN A 144 6.11 -15.49 -2.84
CA GLN A 144 5.43 -14.36 -3.46
C GLN A 144 4.90 -14.69 -4.84
N SER A 145 3.70 -14.18 -5.15
CA SER A 145 3.19 -13.96 -6.51
C SER A 145 2.99 -12.46 -6.73
N GLU A 146 3.58 -11.93 -7.80
CA GLU A 146 3.48 -10.52 -8.17
C GLU A 146 2.79 -10.39 -9.53
N PHE A 147 1.85 -9.46 -9.65
CA PHE A 147 1.08 -9.17 -10.84
C PHE A 147 1.30 -7.71 -11.23
N LEU A 148 1.89 -7.50 -12.41
CA LEU A 148 2.13 -6.16 -12.93
C LEU A 148 0.84 -5.63 -13.56
N LEU A 149 0.36 -4.51 -13.06
CA LEU A 149 -0.78 -3.77 -13.60
C LEU A 149 -0.34 -2.67 -14.56
N ASP A 150 -1.31 -2.01 -15.19
CA ASP A 150 -1.06 -0.82 -16.00
C ASP A 150 -0.31 0.27 -15.22
N TYR A 151 0.49 1.07 -15.93
CA TYR A 151 1.29 2.18 -15.41
C TYR A 151 2.37 1.78 -14.39
N GLY A 152 2.70 0.50 -14.30
CA GLY A 152 3.73 0.00 -13.38
C GLY A 152 3.27 -0.20 -11.94
N ASN A 153 1.98 -0.10 -11.68
CA ASN A 153 1.38 -0.49 -10.40
C ASN A 153 1.43 -2.02 -10.24
N LYS A 154 1.32 -2.51 -9.02
CA LYS A 154 1.44 -3.94 -8.73
C LYS A 154 0.40 -4.43 -7.76
N VAL A 155 0.07 -5.70 -7.91
CA VAL A 155 -0.57 -6.51 -6.87
C VAL A 155 0.42 -7.57 -6.43
N ARG A 156 0.55 -7.77 -5.13
CA ARG A 156 1.35 -8.85 -4.54
C ARG A 156 0.51 -9.67 -3.60
N VAL A 157 0.71 -10.96 -3.65
CA VAL A 157 0.16 -11.91 -2.68
C VAL A 157 1.31 -12.80 -2.23
N TYR A 158 1.60 -12.78 -0.95
CA TYR A 158 2.68 -13.59 -0.44
C TYR A 158 2.41 -14.18 0.94
N CYS A 159 3.04 -15.32 1.18
CA CYS A 159 3.13 -15.93 2.50
C CYS A 159 4.53 -15.74 3.05
N VAL A 160 4.62 -15.37 4.32
CA VAL A 160 5.86 -15.35 5.07
C VAL A 160 5.85 -16.54 6.04
N ASN A 161 6.92 -17.35 5.98
CA ASN A 161 7.19 -18.45 6.90
C ASN A 161 8.38 -18.06 7.78
N PHE A 162 8.16 -17.76 9.04
CA PHE A 162 9.21 -17.41 9.98
C PHE A 162 9.84 -18.66 10.60
N LYS A 163 11.16 -18.62 10.82
CA LYS A 163 11.90 -19.72 11.46
C LYS A 163 11.62 -19.84 12.97
N ASN A 164 11.16 -18.75 13.56
CA ASN A 164 10.93 -18.68 15.01
C ASN A 164 9.62 -17.94 15.27
N ASP A 165 8.59 -18.70 15.60
CA ASP A 165 7.23 -18.22 15.83
C ASP A 165 7.07 -17.33 17.07
N ASN A 166 8.09 -17.27 17.95
CA ASN A 166 8.09 -16.37 19.09
C ASN A 166 8.37 -14.91 18.70
N VAL A 167 8.82 -14.66 17.48
CA VAL A 167 9.16 -13.30 16.99
C VAL A 167 8.04 -12.74 16.13
N MET A 168 7.53 -13.52 15.19
CA MET A 168 6.43 -13.14 14.29
C MET A 168 5.69 -14.39 13.83
N ASN A 169 4.38 -14.27 13.64
CA ASN A 169 3.56 -15.35 13.10
C ASN A 169 3.67 -15.42 11.58
N ASP A 170 3.60 -16.64 11.05
CA ASP A 170 3.35 -16.86 9.63
C ASP A 170 2.11 -16.10 9.21
N HIS A 171 2.14 -15.49 8.04
CA HIS A 171 0.99 -14.70 7.57
C HIS A 171 0.91 -14.64 6.05
N LEU A 172 -0.33 -14.52 5.58
CA LEU A 172 -0.67 -14.10 4.24
C LEU A 172 -0.70 -12.56 4.20
N ARG A 173 -0.08 -11.98 3.19
CA ARG A 173 -0.24 -10.57 2.87
C ARG A 173 -0.70 -10.42 1.43
N PHE A 174 -1.78 -9.68 1.25
CA PHE A 174 -2.31 -9.24 -0.02
C PHE A 174 -2.16 -7.72 -0.09
N GLU A 175 -1.48 -7.21 -1.11
CA GLU A 175 -1.22 -5.77 -1.22
C GLU A 175 -1.36 -5.26 -2.64
N ILE A 176 -1.82 -4.01 -2.74
CA ILE A 176 -1.90 -3.24 -3.98
C ILE A 176 -0.98 -2.03 -3.81
N LEU A 177 -0.05 -1.87 -4.74
CA LEU A 177 1.04 -0.91 -4.64
C LEU A 177 0.99 0.07 -5.81
N ASN A 178 1.08 1.36 -5.49
CA ASN A 178 1.43 2.36 -6.49
C ASN A 178 2.91 2.21 -6.88
N LYS A 179 3.22 2.47 -8.14
CA LYS A 179 4.57 2.41 -8.71
C LYS A 179 5.60 3.21 -7.91
N ASP A 180 5.26 4.41 -7.44
CA ASP A 180 6.21 5.28 -6.75
C ASP A 180 6.57 4.74 -5.37
N TYR A 181 5.58 4.20 -4.64
CA TYR A 181 5.78 3.52 -3.37
C TYR A 181 6.63 2.26 -3.56
N ASP A 182 6.27 1.41 -4.52
CA ASP A 182 7.02 0.18 -4.83
C ASP A 182 8.48 0.46 -5.19
N SER A 183 8.71 1.46 -6.03
CA SER A 183 10.07 1.87 -6.42
C SER A 183 10.90 2.43 -5.26
N TRP A 184 10.26 3.04 -4.27
CA TRP A 184 10.93 3.51 -3.08
C TRP A 184 11.20 2.38 -2.08
N TYR A 185 10.23 1.51 -1.86
CA TYR A 185 10.31 0.42 -0.87
C TYR A 185 11.39 -0.61 -1.22
N ASN A 186 11.62 -0.85 -2.52
CA ASN A 186 12.58 -1.85 -3.01
C ASN A 186 13.98 -1.29 -3.33
N LYS A 187 14.30 -0.05 -2.90
CA LYS A 187 15.66 0.51 -2.96
C LYS A 187 16.47 0.12 -1.73
#